data_32821afb5f8e097a7b9a9ebfeb80b290
#
_entry.id   32821afb5f8e097a7b9a9ebfeb80b290
#
_cell.length_a   1.000
_cell.length_b   1.000
_cell.length_c   1.000
_cell.angle_alpha   90.00
_cell.angle_beta   90.00
_cell.angle_gamma   90.00
#
_symmetry.space_group_name_H-M   'P 1'
#
loop_
_entity.id
_entity.type
_entity.pdbx_description
1 polymer ?
#
loop_
_entity_poly.entity_id
_entity_poly.type
_entity_poly.pdbx_seq_one_letter_code
_entity_poly.pdbx_strand_id
1 'polypeptide(L)'
;MRKSSGAKRSGKVSESKKPDFKKNESGKSFSSENKPANKFARTDKPKPVKIKTDKDEIRLNKYVANSGVCSRRDADIYIQSGNVKVNGVVVTEMGHKVKLTDVVNFDGVNITPEKKEYILLNKPKNFSTDKNDQGANNVLQLIKSPSNVRLEPVGRMDKTTTGLLLFTNDPDMVRKFTTPNQRSSKIYHVSLDKNLKYEDLEKIQSGVTIEGHKVYVEEVTFIEGEAKSEIGVKMKTSNVKVVRNIFEHLK
;
A
#
# COMPACT_ATOMS: atom_id res chain seq x y z
N MET A 1 -66.65 -13.13 -11.00
CA MET A 1 -67.49 -13.13 -9.78
C MET A 1 -66.64 -12.99 -8.55
N ARG A 2 -67.05 -12.10 -7.75
CA ARG A 2 -66.77 -11.70 -6.35
C ARG A 2 -65.67 -10.71 -6.09
N LYS A 3 -66.22 -9.53 -5.80
CA LYS A 3 -65.69 -8.31 -5.13
C LYS A 3 -65.51 -8.58 -3.62
N SER A 4 -64.59 -7.87 -3.02
CA SER A 4 -64.73 -7.13 -1.74
C SER A 4 -63.43 -6.42 -1.41
N SER A 5 -63.35 -5.10 -1.41
CA SER A 5 -63.61 -4.13 -0.33
C SER A 5 -62.59 -4.32 0.81
N GLY A 6 -61.65 -3.44 1.07
CA GLY A 6 -61.75 -2.05 1.42
C GLY A 6 -61.41 -1.90 2.91
N ALA A 7 -60.36 -1.14 3.27
CA ALA A 7 -60.35 -0.35 4.49
C ALA A 7 -59.11 0.58 4.54
N LYS A 8 -59.35 1.86 4.43
CA LYS A 8 -58.50 2.98 4.81
C LYS A 8 -58.45 3.05 6.33
N ARG A 9 -57.26 3.17 6.93
CA ARG A 9 -57.12 3.75 8.28
C ARG A 9 -56.07 4.86 8.25
N SER A 10 -56.57 6.09 8.44
CA SER A 10 -55.86 7.30 8.76
C SER A 10 -55.35 7.23 10.20
N GLY A 11 -54.07 7.48 10.42
CA GLY A 11 -53.47 7.65 11.74
C GLY A 11 -52.78 9.00 11.82
N LYS A 12 -53.24 9.81 12.73
CA LYS A 12 -52.86 11.20 13.05
C LYS A 12 -51.38 11.33 13.42
N VAL A 13 -50.74 12.37 12.85
CA VAL A 13 -49.50 12.97 13.29
C VAL A 13 -49.73 13.69 14.63
N SER A 14 -48.95 13.40 15.64
CA SER A 14 -48.86 14.19 16.87
C SER A 14 -47.51 14.92 16.87
N GLU A 15 -47.62 16.26 16.78
CA GLU A 15 -46.56 17.22 17.05
C GLU A 15 -46.17 17.15 18.54
N SER A 16 -44.88 16.96 18.81
CA SER A 16 -44.34 17.19 20.14
C SER A 16 -43.44 18.42 20.17
N LYS A 17 -43.84 19.35 21.01
CA LYS A 17 -43.28 20.68 21.28
C LYS A 17 -41.86 20.61 21.86
N LYS A 18 -41.01 21.52 21.37
CA LYS A 18 -39.72 21.87 21.97
C LYS A 18 -39.94 22.72 23.24
N PRO A 19 -39.18 22.53 24.32
CA PRO A 19 -39.16 23.49 25.41
C PRO A 19 -38.12 24.59 25.18
N ASP A 20 -38.59 25.84 25.30
CA ASP A 20 -37.79 27.05 25.38
C ASP A 20 -37.00 27.12 26.67
N PHE A 21 -35.70 27.39 26.59
CA PHE A 21 -34.90 27.77 27.75
C PHE A 21 -34.59 29.27 27.71
N LYS A 22 -35.20 29.99 28.66
CA LYS A 22 -35.01 31.41 28.92
C LYS A 22 -33.58 31.70 29.43
N LYS A 23 -32.95 32.72 28.82
CA LYS A 23 -31.81 33.44 29.39
C LYS A 23 -32.21 34.08 30.72
N ASN A 24 -31.42 33.86 31.75
CA ASN A 24 -31.35 34.75 32.90
C ASN A 24 -29.91 35.25 33.06
N GLU A 25 -29.76 36.53 32.87
CA GLU A 25 -28.58 37.31 33.28
C GLU A 25 -28.79 37.68 34.76
N SER A 26 -27.82 37.35 35.60
CA SER A 26 -27.54 38.13 36.81
C SER A 26 -26.10 37.82 37.25
N GLY A 27 -25.29 38.88 37.19
CA GLY A 27 -23.92 38.86 37.66
C GLY A 27 -23.83 38.80 39.17
N LYS A 28 -22.82 38.09 39.65
CA LYS A 28 -22.16 38.35 40.94
C LYS A 28 -20.75 37.81 40.89
N SER A 29 -19.81 38.71 41.02
CA SER A 29 -18.41 38.49 41.29
C SER A 29 -18.23 37.71 42.59
N PHE A 30 -17.48 36.65 42.60
CA PHE A 30 -16.91 36.05 43.80
C PHE A 30 -15.43 35.80 43.63
N SER A 31 -14.71 36.31 44.60
CA SER A 31 -13.27 36.34 44.81
C SER A 31 -12.65 34.95 44.85
N SER A 32 -11.41 34.95 44.42
CA SER A 32 -10.43 33.87 44.47
C SER A 32 -10.29 33.25 45.86
N GLU A 33 -10.52 31.96 45.96
CA GLU A 33 -9.95 31.14 47.03
C GLU A 33 -9.20 29.95 46.46
N ASN A 34 -7.98 29.83 46.96
CA ASN A 34 -7.00 28.81 46.64
C ASN A 34 -7.54 27.39 46.86
N LYS A 35 -7.52 26.57 45.80
CA LYS A 35 -7.57 25.11 45.92
C LYS A 35 -6.17 24.52 45.69
N PRO A 36 -5.72 23.60 46.55
CA PRO A 36 -4.39 23.01 46.43
C PRO A 36 -4.32 22.17 45.17
N ALA A 37 -3.28 22.42 44.35
CA ALA A 37 -2.95 21.66 43.17
C ALA A 37 -2.58 20.20 43.57
N ASN A 38 -3.44 19.27 43.23
CA ASN A 38 -3.17 17.84 43.34
C ASN A 38 -2.12 17.45 42.27
N LYS A 39 -0.86 17.44 42.68
CA LYS A 39 0.27 16.94 41.86
C LYS A 39 0.19 15.43 41.80
N PHE A 40 -0.66 14.90 40.94
CA PHE A 40 -0.46 13.54 40.46
C PHE A 40 0.78 13.52 39.60
N ALA A 41 1.87 12.98 40.15
CA ALA A 41 3.07 12.70 39.43
C ALA A 41 2.70 11.82 38.22
N ARG A 42 2.81 12.40 37.02
CA ARG A 42 2.83 11.62 35.79
C ARG A 42 4.09 10.76 35.89
N THR A 43 3.92 9.48 36.13
CA THR A 43 4.99 8.52 35.94
C THR A 43 5.36 8.55 34.46
N ASP A 44 6.48 9.17 34.16
CA ASP A 44 7.09 9.11 32.84
C ASP A 44 7.33 7.62 32.52
N LYS A 45 6.46 7.07 31.67
CA LYS A 45 6.75 5.77 31.05
C LYS A 45 8.05 5.93 30.30
N PRO A 46 9.06 5.10 30.53
CA PRO A 46 10.32 5.22 29.81
C PRO A 46 10.03 5.15 28.33
N LYS A 47 10.43 6.20 27.59
CA LYS A 47 10.37 6.21 26.11
C LYS A 47 11.15 4.99 25.64
N PRO A 48 10.59 4.18 24.69
CA PRO A 48 11.32 3.04 24.18
C PRO A 48 12.67 3.52 23.63
N VAL A 49 13.74 3.03 24.22
CA VAL A 49 15.10 3.31 23.78
C VAL A 49 15.18 2.82 22.33
N LYS A 50 15.33 3.75 21.38
CA LYS A 50 15.67 3.40 20.01
C LYS A 50 17.08 2.81 20.05
N ILE A 51 17.15 1.49 20.14
CA ILE A 51 18.39 0.76 19.94
C ILE A 51 18.88 1.16 18.54
N LYS A 52 20.03 1.84 18.48
CA LYS A 52 20.74 2.09 17.22
C LYS A 52 21.07 0.71 16.67
N THR A 53 20.30 0.23 15.70
CA THR A 53 20.63 -0.99 14.98
C THR A 53 21.88 -0.70 14.19
N ASP A 54 22.96 -1.44 14.44
CA ASP A 54 24.13 -1.42 13.59
C ASP A 54 23.66 -1.67 12.16
N LYS A 55 24.17 -0.85 11.23
CA LYS A 55 23.74 -0.89 9.81
C LYS A 55 24.02 -2.25 9.14
N ASP A 56 24.81 -3.08 9.80
CA ASP A 56 25.27 -4.36 9.28
C ASP A 56 24.46 -5.57 9.79
N GLU A 57 23.46 -5.35 10.67
CA GLU A 57 22.59 -6.40 11.17
C GLU A 57 21.31 -6.52 10.38
N ILE A 58 20.98 -7.74 9.96
CA ILE A 58 19.69 -8.05 9.31
C ILE A 58 18.95 -9.14 10.10
N ARG A 59 17.63 -9.16 9.98
CA ARG A 59 16.82 -10.23 10.59
C ARG A 59 17.13 -11.56 9.94
N LEU A 60 17.22 -12.63 10.73
CA LEU A 60 17.56 -13.97 10.26
C LEU A 60 16.57 -14.46 9.19
N ASN A 61 15.26 -14.23 9.33
CA ASN A 61 14.29 -14.58 8.30
C ASN A 61 14.52 -13.83 6.97
N LYS A 62 15.03 -12.58 7.04
CA LYS A 62 15.41 -11.82 5.84
C LYS A 62 16.69 -12.38 5.22
N TYR A 63 17.64 -12.82 6.04
CA TYR A 63 18.87 -13.45 5.57
C TYR A 63 18.58 -14.76 4.82
N VAL A 64 17.80 -15.66 5.44
CA VAL A 64 17.38 -16.93 4.83
C VAL A 64 16.60 -16.71 3.53
N ALA A 65 15.64 -15.77 3.53
CA ALA A 65 14.89 -15.47 2.30
C ALA A 65 15.76 -14.85 1.20
N ASN A 66 16.73 -14.02 1.57
CA ASN A 66 17.64 -13.40 0.59
C ASN A 66 18.67 -14.39 0.00
N SER A 67 18.80 -15.59 0.57
CA SER A 67 19.59 -16.69 0.00
C SER A 67 18.80 -17.54 -1.01
N GLY A 68 17.55 -17.15 -1.33
CA GLY A 68 16.74 -17.83 -2.36
C GLY A 68 16.06 -19.13 -1.90
N VAL A 69 16.34 -19.62 -0.70
CA VAL A 69 15.88 -20.94 -0.21
C VAL A 69 14.35 -20.97 -0.06
N CYS A 70 13.75 -19.92 0.52
CA CYS A 70 12.31 -19.89 0.78
C CYS A 70 11.79 -18.45 0.89
N SER A 71 10.45 -18.29 1.09
CA SER A 71 9.89 -16.97 1.39
C SER A 71 10.21 -16.53 2.83
N ARG A 72 10.08 -15.23 3.14
CA ARG A 72 10.28 -14.72 4.49
C ARG A 72 9.32 -15.33 5.53
N ARG A 73 8.08 -15.66 5.12
CA ARG A 73 7.09 -16.30 5.99
C ARG A 73 7.45 -17.75 6.26
N ASP A 74 7.90 -18.48 5.25
CA ASP A 74 8.36 -19.86 5.39
C ASP A 74 9.65 -19.91 6.23
N ALA A 75 10.56 -18.94 6.04
CA ALA A 75 11.76 -18.80 6.86
C ALA A 75 11.44 -18.67 8.36
N ASP A 76 10.38 -17.91 8.72
CA ASP A 76 9.94 -17.82 10.10
C ASP A 76 9.51 -19.20 10.66
N ILE A 77 8.80 -20.02 9.85
CA ILE A 77 8.39 -21.38 10.23
C ILE A 77 9.62 -22.28 10.42
N TYR A 78 10.58 -22.24 9.49
CA TYR A 78 11.80 -23.05 9.58
C TYR A 78 12.70 -22.66 10.76
N ILE A 79 12.78 -21.36 11.09
CA ILE A 79 13.49 -20.89 12.27
C ILE A 79 12.85 -21.46 13.54
N GLN A 80 11.53 -21.35 13.68
CA GLN A 80 10.81 -21.89 14.83
C GLN A 80 10.95 -23.41 14.96
N SER A 81 11.02 -24.12 13.84
CA SER A 81 11.20 -25.59 13.80
C SER A 81 12.65 -26.04 14.09
N GLY A 82 13.60 -25.08 14.27
CA GLY A 82 14.99 -25.40 14.57
C GLY A 82 15.85 -25.83 13.38
N ASN A 83 15.38 -25.63 12.14
CA ASN A 83 16.12 -25.96 10.92
C ASN A 83 17.28 -24.99 10.63
N VAL A 84 17.38 -23.87 11.37
CA VAL A 84 18.37 -22.83 11.13
C VAL A 84 19.37 -22.75 12.26
N LYS A 85 20.67 -22.78 11.92
CA LYS A 85 21.75 -22.54 12.83
C LYS A 85 22.54 -21.29 12.48
N VAL A 86 22.95 -20.54 13.47
CA VAL A 86 23.83 -19.37 13.32
C VAL A 86 25.11 -19.65 14.10
N ASN A 87 26.26 -19.63 13.43
CA ASN A 87 27.56 -19.95 14.02
C ASN A 87 27.56 -21.30 14.79
N GLY A 88 26.84 -22.30 14.25
CA GLY A 88 26.71 -23.63 14.80
C GLY A 88 25.62 -23.80 15.86
N VAL A 89 24.98 -22.73 16.34
CA VAL A 89 23.93 -22.76 17.37
C VAL A 89 22.57 -22.72 16.72
N VAL A 90 21.64 -23.60 17.11
CA VAL A 90 20.24 -23.59 16.63
C VAL A 90 19.55 -22.33 17.16
N VAL A 91 18.88 -21.60 16.26
CA VAL A 91 18.09 -20.41 16.59
C VAL A 91 16.63 -20.69 16.31
N THR A 92 15.78 -20.54 17.34
CA THR A 92 14.31 -20.68 17.23
C THR A 92 13.58 -19.37 17.53
N GLU A 93 14.32 -18.33 17.97
CA GLU A 93 13.76 -17.06 18.37
C GLU A 93 13.34 -16.21 17.17
N MET A 94 12.08 -15.73 17.21
CA MET A 94 11.54 -14.82 16.19
C MET A 94 12.19 -13.45 16.31
N GLY A 95 12.60 -12.91 15.15
CA GLY A 95 13.20 -11.57 15.09
C GLY A 95 14.71 -11.56 15.41
N HIS A 96 15.35 -12.73 15.60
CA HIS A 96 16.79 -12.86 15.74
C HIS A 96 17.53 -12.11 14.62
N LYS A 97 18.61 -11.43 14.98
CA LYS A 97 19.43 -10.65 14.04
C LYS A 97 20.76 -11.31 13.83
N VAL A 98 21.24 -11.26 12.61
CA VAL A 98 22.55 -11.79 12.20
C VAL A 98 23.35 -10.72 11.47
N LYS A 99 24.66 -10.82 11.53
CA LYS A 99 25.57 -10.02 10.71
C LYS A 99 25.79 -10.73 9.38
N LEU A 100 26.18 -9.99 8.35
CA LEU A 100 26.54 -10.59 7.07
C LEU A 100 27.80 -11.49 7.14
N THR A 101 28.57 -11.34 8.20
CA THR A 101 29.75 -12.15 8.49
C THR A 101 29.46 -13.45 9.23
N ASP A 102 28.23 -13.60 9.76
CA ASP A 102 27.84 -14.81 10.48
C ASP A 102 27.63 -15.97 9.50
N VAL A 103 28.00 -17.16 9.93
CA VAL A 103 27.78 -18.41 9.20
C VAL A 103 26.37 -18.89 9.50
N VAL A 104 25.47 -18.81 8.50
CA VAL A 104 24.10 -19.30 8.63
C VAL A 104 23.98 -20.62 7.88
N ASN A 105 23.47 -21.63 8.58
CA ASN A 105 23.23 -22.95 8.03
C ASN A 105 21.72 -23.24 8.05
N PHE A 106 21.21 -23.73 6.94
CA PHE A 106 19.83 -24.16 6.76
C PHE A 106 19.81 -25.63 6.36
N ASP A 107 19.18 -26.47 7.16
CA ASP A 107 19.10 -27.93 6.97
C ASP A 107 20.45 -28.60 6.63
N GLY A 108 21.51 -28.17 7.32
CA GLY A 108 22.86 -28.72 7.10
C GLY A 108 23.69 -28.02 6.02
N VAL A 109 23.09 -27.11 5.22
CA VAL A 109 23.78 -26.40 4.14
C VAL A 109 24.06 -24.95 4.55
N ASN A 110 25.31 -24.49 4.34
CA ASN A 110 25.64 -23.09 4.55
C ASN A 110 25.02 -22.22 3.45
N ILE A 111 24.29 -21.21 3.84
CA ILE A 111 23.62 -20.29 2.94
C ILE A 111 24.22 -18.88 3.03
N THR A 112 24.25 -18.18 1.89
CA THR A 112 24.67 -16.78 1.80
C THR A 112 23.64 -15.99 1.01
N PRO A 113 23.43 -14.70 1.32
CA PRO A 113 22.54 -13.86 0.52
C PRO A 113 23.00 -13.79 -0.94
N GLU A 114 22.04 -13.94 -1.85
CA GLU A 114 22.28 -13.83 -3.28
C GLU A 114 22.67 -12.41 -3.68
N LYS A 115 23.44 -12.30 -4.77
CA LYS A 115 23.72 -11.00 -5.38
C LYS A 115 22.43 -10.34 -5.85
N LYS A 116 22.32 -9.02 -5.69
CA LYS A 116 21.17 -8.27 -6.16
C LYS A 116 21.18 -8.20 -7.69
N GLU A 117 20.05 -8.57 -8.28
CA GLU A 117 19.80 -8.50 -9.71
C GLU A 117 18.63 -7.57 -10.02
N TYR A 118 18.72 -6.91 -11.17
CA TYR A 118 17.69 -5.98 -11.65
C TYR A 118 17.48 -6.23 -13.15
N ILE A 119 16.22 -6.53 -13.50
CA ILE A 119 15.83 -6.76 -14.90
C ILE A 119 14.69 -5.80 -15.22
N LEU A 120 14.84 -5.07 -16.33
CA LEU A 120 13.81 -4.20 -16.86
C LEU A 120 13.12 -4.87 -18.04
N LEU A 121 11.80 -5.04 -17.93
CA LEU A 121 10.96 -5.62 -18.97
C LEU A 121 10.05 -4.53 -19.55
N ASN A 122 9.96 -4.45 -20.88
CA ASN A 122 8.83 -3.80 -21.54
C ASN A 122 7.68 -4.82 -21.61
N LYS A 123 6.76 -4.77 -20.65
CA LYS A 123 5.70 -5.76 -20.48
C LYS A 123 4.71 -5.68 -21.66
N PRO A 124 4.48 -6.76 -22.41
CA PRO A 124 3.45 -6.81 -23.45
C PRO A 124 2.03 -6.95 -22.85
N LYS A 125 1.00 -6.82 -23.69
CA LYS A 125 -0.39 -7.20 -23.35
C LYS A 125 -0.51 -8.68 -23.05
N ASN A 126 -1.56 -9.07 -22.35
CA ASN A 126 -1.96 -10.45 -22.01
C ASN A 126 -1.05 -11.16 -20.98
N PHE A 127 -0.15 -10.44 -20.34
CA PHE A 127 0.62 -10.93 -19.20
C PHE A 127 0.26 -10.14 -17.95
N SER A 128 0.10 -10.83 -16.81
CA SER A 128 -0.23 -10.23 -15.51
C SER A 128 0.91 -10.44 -14.50
N THR A 129 1.06 -9.49 -13.58
CA THR A 129 1.93 -9.63 -12.41
C THR A 129 1.25 -10.39 -11.27
N ASP A 130 -0.06 -10.60 -11.35
CA ASP A 130 -0.82 -11.32 -10.35
C ASP A 130 -0.84 -12.81 -10.67
N LYS A 131 -0.39 -13.64 -9.72
CA LYS A 131 -0.39 -15.10 -9.86
C LYS A 131 -1.81 -15.69 -9.88
N ASN A 132 -2.78 -14.94 -9.35
CA ASN A 132 -4.18 -15.38 -9.24
C ASN A 132 -5.03 -14.90 -10.43
N ASP A 133 -4.45 -14.18 -11.38
CA ASP A 133 -5.17 -13.69 -12.57
C ASP A 133 -5.42 -14.86 -13.54
N GLN A 134 -6.62 -15.44 -13.44
CA GLN A 134 -7.05 -16.54 -14.29
C GLN A 134 -7.22 -16.06 -15.72
N GLY A 135 -6.61 -16.78 -16.67
CA GLY A 135 -6.68 -16.48 -18.11
C GLY A 135 -5.63 -15.49 -18.61
N ALA A 136 -4.69 -15.10 -17.77
CA ALA A 136 -3.50 -14.35 -18.19
C ALA A 136 -2.21 -15.14 -17.91
N ASN A 137 -1.25 -15.04 -18.83
CA ASN A 137 0.10 -15.55 -18.59
C ASN A 137 0.79 -14.70 -17.51
N ASN A 138 1.66 -15.34 -16.73
CA ASN A 138 2.43 -14.63 -15.73
C ASN A 138 3.68 -13.99 -16.34
N VAL A 139 3.96 -12.73 -15.97
CA VAL A 139 5.15 -11.99 -16.45
C VAL A 139 6.48 -12.69 -16.13
N LEU A 140 6.53 -13.54 -15.09
CA LEU A 140 7.72 -14.30 -14.74
C LEU A 140 8.15 -15.27 -15.84
N GLN A 141 7.25 -15.64 -16.75
CA GLN A 141 7.57 -16.49 -17.93
C GLN A 141 8.42 -15.75 -18.97
N LEU A 142 8.40 -14.41 -18.95
CA LEU A 142 9.10 -13.57 -19.93
C LEU A 142 10.54 -13.23 -19.52
N ILE A 143 10.90 -13.52 -18.29
CA ILE A 143 12.22 -13.17 -17.75
C ILE A 143 13.01 -14.41 -17.38
N LYS A 144 14.33 -14.31 -17.54
CA LYS A 144 15.29 -15.31 -17.05
C LYS A 144 16.36 -14.57 -16.25
N SER A 145 16.54 -14.96 -14.98
CA SER A 145 17.65 -14.48 -14.18
C SER A 145 18.95 -15.13 -14.69
N PRO A 146 20.03 -14.38 -14.91
CA PRO A 146 21.33 -14.92 -15.27
C PRO A 146 21.89 -15.91 -14.25
N SER A 147 21.61 -15.68 -12.96
CA SER A 147 22.09 -16.49 -11.83
C SER A 147 21.02 -17.44 -11.29
N ASN A 148 19.90 -17.63 -11.99
CA ASN A 148 18.74 -18.42 -11.56
C ASN A 148 18.12 -17.98 -10.22
N VAL A 149 18.37 -16.74 -9.78
CA VAL A 149 17.77 -16.21 -8.56
C VAL A 149 16.29 -15.88 -8.78
N ARG A 150 15.52 -15.99 -7.70
CA ARG A 150 14.10 -15.66 -7.71
C ARG A 150 13.89 -14.15 -7.77
N LEU A 151 13.40 -13.66 -8.88
CA LEU A 151 13.04 -12.25 -9.07
C LEU A 151 11.57 -12.00 -8.82
N GLU A 152 11.24 -10.82 -8.28
CA GLU A 152 9.87 -10.37 -8.07
C GLU A 152 9.62 -9.04 -8.81
N PRO A 153 8.41 -8.82 -9.36
CA PRO A 153 8.08 -7.57 -10.03
C PRO A 153 7.94 -6.43 -9.02
N VAL A 154 8.45 -5.27 -9.38
CA VAL A 154 8.33 -4.03 -8.59
C VAL A 154 7.02 -3.33 -8.94
N GLY A 155 5.99 -3.55 -8.12
CA GLY A 155 4.63 -3.08 -8.37
C GLY A 155 3.79 -4.11 -9.11
N ARG A 156 2.59 -3.67 -9.48
CA ARG A 156 1.60 -4.52 -10.16
C ARG A 156 1.11 -3.86 -11.44
N MET A 157 0.99 -4.67 -12.48
CA MET A 157 0.36 -4.30 -13.75
C MET A 157 -0.64 -5.38 -14.12
N ASP A 158 -1.81 -4.98 -14.59
CA ASP A 158 -2.81 -5.90 -15.11
C ASP A 158 -2.42 -6.41 -16.52
N LYS A 159 -3.22 -7.34 -17.06
CA LYS A 159 -2.95 -7.96 -18.38
C LYS A 159 -3.03 -6.98 -19.55
N THR A 160 -3.82 -5.91 -19.43
CA THR A 160 -4.06 -4.95 -20.52
C THR A 160 -3.05 -3.81 -20.54
N THR A 161 -2.42 -3.49 -19.40
CA THR A 161 -1.40 -2.45 -19.30
C THR A 161 -0.07 -2.92 -19.83
N THR A 162 0.58 -2.08 -20.63
CA THR A 162 1.93 -2.30 -21.22
C THR A 162 2.93 -1.32 -20.63
N GLY A 163 4.22 -1.53 -20.88
CA GLY A 163 5.28 -0.60 -20.51
C GLY A 163 6.29 -1.16 -19.51
N LEU A 164 7.03 -0.26 -18.89
CA LEU A 164 8.20 -0.61 -18.08
C LEU A 164 7.82 -1.30 -16.78
N LEU A 165 8.39 -2.47 -16.53
CA LEU A 165 8.26 -3.25 -15.32
C LEU A 165 9.64 -3.71 -14.86
N LEU A 166 10.03 -3.28 -13.65
CA LEU A 166 11.29 -3.68 -13.03
C LEU A 166 11.10 -4.97 -12.24
N PHE A 167 12.05 -5.88 -12.34
CA PHE A 167 12.16 -7.10 -11.52
C PHE A 167 13.44 -7.08 -10.72
N THR A 168 13.39 -7.54 -9.49
CA THR A 168 14.56 -7.63 -8.63
C THR A 168 14.36 -8.64 -7.49
N ASN A 169 15.48 -9.14 -6.94
CA ASN A 169 15.51 -9.84 -5.66
C ASN A 169 15.86 -8.90 -4.48
N ASP A 170 15.92 -7.57 -4.70
CA ASP A 170 16.17 -6.58 -3.65
C ASP A 170 14.87 -6.06 -3.02
N PRO A 171 14.47 -6.54 -1.83
CA PRO A 171 13.22 -6.13 -1.19
C PRO A 171 13.23 -4.66 -0.73
N ASP A 172 14.39 -4.06 -0.53
CA ASP A 172 14.48 -2.65 -0.14
C ASP A 172 14.19 -1.74 -1.36
N MET A 173 14.62 -2.16 -2.55
CA MET A 173 14.25 -1.48 -3.80
C MET A 173 12.76 -1.62 -4.09
N VAL A 174 12.20 -2.84 -3.98
CA VAL A 174 10.76 -3.07 -4.12
C VAL A 174 9.98 -2.12 -3.21
N ARG A 175 10.38 -2.00 -1.94
CA ARG A 175 9.72 -1.13 -0.97
C ARG A 175 9.80 0.35 -1.37
N LYS A 176 10.96 0.83 -1.81
CA LYS A 176 11.12 2.23 -2.25
C LYS A 176 10.16 2.63 -3.36
N PHE A 177 9.87 1.72 -4.29
CA PHE A 177 8.99 2.01 -5.43
C PHE A 177 7.51 1.71 -5.18
N THR A 178 7.18 0.83 -4.22
CA THR A 178 5.80 0.38 -4.01
C THR A 178 5.11 1.00 -2.80
N THR A 179 5.87 1.55 -1.83
CA THR A 179 5.28 2.17 -0.64
C THR A 179 4.64 3.51 -1.00
N PRO A 180 3.37 3.75 -0.70
CA PRO A 180 2.65 4.98 -1.10
C PRO A 180 3.29 6.27 -0.60
N ASN A 181 3.92 6.23 0.57
CA ASN A 181 4.56 7.39 1.22
C ASN A 181 5.97 7.69 0.70
N GLN A 182 6.54 6.85 -0.16
CA GLN A 182 7.83 7.13 -0.77
C GLN A 182 7.63 7.83 -2.11
N ARG A 183 8.40 8.89 -2.34
CA ARG A 183 8.26 9.93 -3.37
C ARG A 183 8.45 9.46 -4.83
N SER A 184 8.28 8.17 -5.13
CA SER A 184 8.41 7.70 -6.51
C SER A 184 7.12 7.96 -7.29
N SER A 185 7.15 8.97 -8.13
CA SER A 185 6.09 9.24 -9.11
C SER A 185 6.25 8.32 -10.31
N LYS A 186 5.15 7.94 -10.92
CA LYS A 186 5.08 7.21 -12.17
C LYS A 186 4.35 8.04 -13.21
N ILE A 187 4.78 7.94 -14.44
CA ILE A 187 4.15 8.59 -15.57
C ILE A 187 3.41 7.52 -16.37
N TYR A 188 2.14 7.79 -16.63
CA TYR A 188 1.26 6.94 -17.43
C TYR A 188 0.87 7.68 -18.69
N HIS A 189 0.92 6.98 -19.82
CA HIS A 189 0.28 7.39 -21.06
C HIS A 189 -1.08 6.68 -21.12
N VAL A 190 -2.16 7.44 -21.24
CA VAL A 190 -3.52 6.95 -21.25
C VAL A 190 -4.17 7.34 -22.58
N SER A 191 -4.61 6.34 -23.33
CA SER A 191 -5.40 6.53 -24.56
C SER A 191 -6.88 6.36 -24.22
N LEU A 192 -7.69 7.36 -24.50
CA LEU A 192 -9.14 7.39 -24.26
C LEU A 192 -9.92 7.08 -25.55
N ASP A 193 -11.13 6.57 -25.41
CA ASP A 193 -12.05 6.31 -26.53
C ASP A 193 -12.54 7.61 -27.21
N LYS A 194 -12.49 8.73 -26.49
CA LYS A 194 -12.91 10.07 -26.96
C LYS A 194 -12.02 11.16 -26.41
N ASN A 195 -12.02 12.32 -27.05
CA ASN A 195 -11.28 13.48 -26.59
C ASN A 195 -11.70 13.91 -25.18
N LEU A 196 -10.74 14.16 -24.30
CA LEU A 196 -10.98 14.71 -22.98
C LEU A 196 -11.32 16.19 -23.10
N LYS A 197 -12.38 16.62 -22.40
CA LYS A 197 -12.73 18.04 -22.29
C LYS A 197 -11.78 18.73 -21.32
N TYR A 198 -11.52 20.01 -21.56
CA TYR A 198 -10.65 20.81 -20.68
C TYR A 198 -11.19 20.90 -19.24
N GLU A 199 -12.52 21.01 -19.10
CA GLU A 199 -13.20 20.99 -17.80
C GLU A 199 -12.97 19.72 -16.99
N ASP A 200 -12.92 18.55 -17.67
CA ASP A 200 -12.68 17.27 -17.02
C ASP A 200 -11.19 17.12 -16.63
N LEU A 201 -10.28 17.68 -17.44
CA LEU A 201 -8.86 17.76 -17.09
C LEU A 201 -8.66 18.60 -15.82
N GLU A 202 -9.32 19.75 -15.69
CA GLU A 202 -9.27 20.57 -14.47
C GLU A 202 -9.86 19.85 -13.25
N LYS A 203 -10.95 19.08 -13.43
CA LYS A 203 -11.50 18.23 -12.35
C LYS A 203 -10.48 17.19 -11.87
N ILE A 204 -9.77 16.54 -12.79
CA ILE A 204 -8.73 15.57 -12.44
C ILE A 204 -7.63 16.26 -11.64
N GLN A 205 -7.17 17.45 -12.06
CA GLN A 205 -6.13 18.22 -11.36
C GLN A 205 -6.56 18.62 -9.94
N SER A 206 -7.83 19.00 -9.76
CA SER A 206 -8.37 19.36 -8.44
C SER A 206 -8.62 18.17 -7.53
N GLY A 207 -8.55 16.96 -8.08
CA GLY A 207 -8.79 15.70 -7.39
C GLY A 207 -10.18 15.14 -7.57
N VAL A 208 -10.26 13.87 -7.95
CA VAL A 208 -11.50 13.14 -8.23
C VAL A 208 -11.84 12.24 -7.04
N THR A 209 -13.12 12.20 -6.65
CA THR A 209 -13.61 11.29 -5.61
C THR A 209 -14.08 9.99 -6.27
N ILE A 210 -13.40 8.88 -5.99
CA ILE A 210 -13.70 7.55 -6.51
C ILE A 210 -14.02 6.64 -5.33
N GLU A 211 -15.19 6.01 -5.34
CA GLU A 211 -15.64 5.11 -4.26
C GLU A 211 -15.49 5.71 -2.86
N GLY A 212 -15.79 7.01 -2.71
CA GLY A 212 -15.70 7.74 -1.44
C GLY A 212 -14.28 8.18 -1.04
N HIS A 213 -13.25 7.86 -1.83
CA HIS A 213 -11.87 8.27 -1.58
C HIS A 213 -11.43 9.34 -2.58
N LYS A 214 -10.86 10.43 -2.07
CA LYS A 214 -10.30 11.48 -2.93
C LYS A 214 -8.94 11.07 -3.47
N VAL A 215 -8.84 11.02 -4.79
CA VAL A 215 -7.62 10.66 -5.54
C VAL A 215 -7.03 11.93 -6.15
N TYR A 216 -5.75 12.15 -5.90
CA TYR A 216 -5.00 13.27 -6.45
C TYR A 216 -3.97 12.79 -7.46
N VAL A 217 -3.82 13.52 -8.56
CA VAL A 217 -2.72 13.38 -9.49
C VAL A 217 -1.70 14.50 -9.25
N GLU A 218 -0.42 14.25 -9.50
CA GLU A 218 0.60 15.31 -9.41
C GLU A 218 0.53 16.22 -10.64
N GLU A 219 0.26 15.62 -11.79
CA GLU A 219 0.19 16.33 -13.07
C GLU A 219 -0.68 15.53 -14.02
N VAL A 220 -1.52 16.22 -14.81
CA VAL A 220 -2.25 15.66 -15.93
C VAL A 220 -2.22 16.66 -17.09
N THR A 221 -1.81 16.20 -18.28
CA THR A 221 -1.61 17.06 -19.45
C THR A 221 -2.03 16.34 -20.72
N PHE A 222 -2.42 17.09 -21.72
CA PHE A 222 -2.47 16.58 -23.09
C PHE A 222 -1.06 16.35 -23.60
N ILE A 223 -0.87 15.33 -24.42
CA ILE A 223 0.43 15.06 -25.04
C ILE A 223 0.58 15.97 -26.26
N GLU A 224 1.68 16.72 -26.29
CA GLU A 224 1.97 17.64 -27.39
C GLU A 224 2.13 16.87 -28.71
N GLY A 225 1.47 17.35 -29.76
CA GLY A 225 1.49 16.72 -31.09
C GLY A 225 0.53 15.54 -31.27
N GLU A 226 -0.18 15.12 -30.22
CA GLU A 226 -1.13 14.01 -30.25
C GLU A 226 -2.59 14.49 -30.15
N ALA A 227 -3.52 13.56 -30.36
CA ALA A 227 -4.93 13.82 -30.20
C ALA A 227 -5.28 14.14 -28.73
N LYS A 228 -6.35 14.92 -28.50
CA LYS A 228 -6.82 15.21 -27.14
C LYS A 228 -7.36 14.00 -26.37
N SER A 229 -7.35 12.82 -26.98
CA SER A 229 -7.58 11.53 -26.33
C SER A 229 -6.32 10.93 -25.70
N GLU A 230 -5.14 11.49 -26.01
CA GLU A 230 -3.86 11.02 -25.50
C GLU A 230 -3.40 11.90 -24.33
N ILE A 231 -3.37 11.30 -23.14
CA ILE A 231 -3.20 12.02 -21.87
C ILE A 231 -1.96 11.50 -21.13
N GLY A 232 -1.11 12.41 -20.71
CA GLY A 232 -0.03 12.13 -19.76
C GLY A 232 -0.51 12.32 -18.33
N VAL A 233 -0.34 11.32 -17.47
CA VAL A 233 -0.71 11.36 -16.05
C VAL A 233 0.49 11.02 -15.19
N LYS A 234 0.86 11.91 -14.27
CA LYS A 234 1.90 11.68 -13.28
C LYS A 234 1.31 11.57 -11.89
N MET A 235 1.54 10.46 -11.23
CA MET A 235 1.02 10.25 -9.89
C MET A 235 1.81 9.22 -9.07
N LYS A 236 1.68 9.32 -7.74
CA LYS A 236 2.26 8.39 -6.78
C LYS A 236 1.32 7.23 -6.51
N THR A 237 1.21 6.31 -7.45
CA THR A 237 0.42 5.10 -7.24
C THR A 237 1.22 3.84 -7.59
N SER A 238 0.98 2.77 -6.85
CA SER A 238 1.47 1.43 -7.19
C SER A 238 0.43 0.59 -7.92
N ASN A 239 -0.81 1.11 -8.05
CA ASN A 239 -1.93 0.39 -8.65
C ASN A 239 -2.43 1.12 -9.91
N VAL A 240 -2.18 0.53 -11.07
CA VAL A 240 -2.61 1.05 -12.38
C VAL A 240 -4.14 1.16 -12.49
N LYS A 241 -4.90 0.31 -11.79
CA LYS A 241 -6.38 0.39 -11.80
C LYS A 241 -6.90 1.75 -11.33
N VAL A 242 -6.18 2.42 -10.42
CA VAL A 242 -6.55 3.77 -9.97
C VAL A 242 -6.54 4.77 -11.13
N VAL A 243 -5.52 4.69 -11.99
CA VAL A 243 -5.43 5.56 -13.18
C VAL A 243 -6.64 5.33 -14.09
N ARG A 244 -7.01 4.07 -14.35
CA ARG A 244 -8.17 3.72 -15.16
C ARG A 244 -9.47 4.24 -14.55
N ASN A 245 -9.69 4.01 -13.26
CA ASN A 245 -10.90 4.43 -12.55
C ASN A 245 -11.12 5.95 -12.58
N ILE A 246 -10.04 6.77 -12.63
CA ILE A 246 -10.15 8.23 -12.77
C ILE A 246 -10.91 8.58 -14.05
N PHE A 247 -10.53 8.00 -15.19
CA PHE A 247 -11.15 8.30 -16.48
C PHE A 247 -12.49 7.60 -16.67
N GLU A 248 -12.70 6.43 -16.11
CA GLU A 248 -13.99 5.73 -16.14
C GLU A 248 -15.06 6.46 -15.33
N HIS A 249 -14.68 7.18 -14.27
CA HIS A 249 -15.59 7.99 -13.45
C HIS A 249 -16.08 9.27 -14.15
N LEU A 250 -15.37 9.73 -15.18
CA LEU A 250 -15.70 10.95 -15.94
C LEU A 250 -16.53 10.70 -17.22
N LYS A 251 -16.98 9.46 -17.41
CA LYS A 251 -17.82 9.06 -18.57
C LYS A 251 -19.24 9.61 -18.50
#